data_befaa1126138485949329060ccd7db59
#
_entry.id   befaa1126138485949329060ccd7db59
#
_cell.length_a   1.000
_cell.length_b   1.000
_cell.length_c   1.000
_cell.angle_alpha   90.00
_cell.angle_beta   90.00
_cell.angle_gamma   90.00
#
_symmetry.space_group_name_H-M   'P 1'
#
loop_
_entity.id
_entity.type
_entity.pdbx_description
1 polymer ?
#
loop_
_entity_poly.entity_id
_entity_poly.type
_entity_poly.pdbx_seq_one_letter_code
_entity_poly.pdbx_strand_id
1 'polypeptide(L)'
;MQKIIKITSSLLLIDILIKLLVKNNMLVNESIKIINNFFYITYVKNTGAAWSILSGKQTFLIIFSIIVIALLVFYLVKKKSYLNLEVIGYSLLLSGALGNLIDRILYGYVIDYFSFYIFSYSFPIFNFADSCIVIGIVLLFISSWRDSNVIRSRK
;
A
#
# COMPACT_ATOMS: atom_id res chain seq x y z
N MET A 1 -14.93 1.68 -13.76
CA MET A 1 -13.89 2.70 -13.62
C MET A 1 -14.22 3.76 -12.56
N GLN A 2 -15.35 4.47 -12.63
CA GLN A 2 -15.70 5.54 -11.66
C GLN A 2 -15.68 5.10 -10.19
N LYS A 3 -16.18 3.88 -9.86
CA LYS A 3 -16.12 3.33 -8.49
C LYS A 3 -14.67 3.14 -8.02
N ILE A 4 -13.80 2.64 -8.88
CA ILE A 4 -12.37 2.44 -8.56
C ILE A 4 -11.74 3.80 -8.23
N ILE A 5 -11.95 4.81 -9.08
CA ILE A 5 -11.40 6.16 -8.85
C ILE A 5 -11.86 6.73 -7.51
N LYS A 6 -13.17 6.66 -7.20
CA LYS A 6 -13.71 7.19 -5.94
C LYS A 6 -13.09 6.51 -4.72
N ILE A 7 -13.03 5.17 -4.71
CA ILE A 7 -12.46 4.41 -3.59
C ILE A 7 -10.96 4.68 -3.47
N THR A 8 -10.22 4.65 -4.59
CA THR A 8 -8.78 4.98 -4.61
C THR A 8 -8.52 6.37 -4.02
N SER A 9 -9.26 7.39 -4.45
CA SER A 9 -9.08 8.76 -3.95
C SER A 9 -9.40 8.88 -2.44
N SER A 10 -10.43 8.20 -1.96
CA SER A 10 -10.77 8.19 -0.53
C SER A 10 -9.68 7.51 0.30
N LEU A 11 -9.20 6.34 -0.12
CA LEU A 11 -8.13 5.60 0.57
C LEU A 11 -6.80 6.37 0.54
N LEU A 12 -6.48 6.99 -0.60
CA LEU A 12 -5.29 7.83 -0.74
C LEU A 12 -5.33 9.04 0.20
N LEU A 13 -6.50 9.68 0.31
CA LEU A 13 -6.68 10.79 1.25
C LEU A 13 -6.47 10.35 2.70
N ILE A 14 -7.00 9.18 3.08
CA ILE A 14 -6.79 8.60 4.41
C ILE A 14 -5.29 8.35 4.66
N ASP A 15 -4.58 7.74 3.71
CA ASP A 15 -3.13 7.49 3.83
C ASP A 15 -2.35 8.80 4.05
N ILE A 16 -2.61 9.80 3.20
CA ILE A 16 -1.94 11.12 3.30
C ILE A 16 -2.23 11.76 4.67
N LEU A 17 -3.48 11.74 5.14
CA LEU A 17 -3.84 12.34 6.43
C LEU A 17 -3.14 11.64 7.60
N ILE A 18 -3.09 10.30 7.63
CA ILE A 18 -2.40 9.56 8.69
C ILE A 18 -0.90 9.87 8.65
N LYS A 19 -0.27 9.86 7.48
CA LYS A 19 1.16 10.18 7.33
C LYS A 19 1.48 11.60 7.76
N LEU A 20 0.63 12.57 7.44
CA LEU A 20 0.78 13.95 7.92
C LEU A 20 0.64 14.05 9.44
N LEU A 21 -0.33 13.34 10.04
CA LEU A 21 -0.48 13.28 11.50
C LEU A 21 0.79 12.73 12.16
N VAL A 22 1.32 11.62 11.68
CA VAL A 22 2.56 11.02 12.20
C VAL A 22 3.73 11.99 12.04
N LYS A 23 3.94 12.53 10.84
CA LYS A 23 5.06 13.43 10.52
C LYS A 23 5.05 14.71 11.35
N ASN A 24 3.87 15.27 11.63
CA ASN A 24 3.75 16.57 12.31
C ASN A 24 3.75 16.46 13.85
N ASN A 25 3.42 15.27 14.40
CA ASN A 25 3.27 15.10 15.85
C ASN A 25 4.31 14.16 16.48
N MET A 26 5.20 13.55 15.69
CA MET A 26 6.20 12.62 16.19
C MET A 26 7.60 12.99 15.70
N LEU A 27 8.59 12.79 16.55
CA LEU A 27 10.00 12.85 16.17
C LEU A 27 10.39 11.57 15.43
N VAL A 28 11.36 11.69 14.52
CA VAL A 28 11.88 10.50 13.79
C VAL A 28 12.46 9.50 14.79
N ASN A 29 12.08 8.24 14.65
CA ASN A 29 12.38 7.12 15.57
C ASN A 29 11.67 7.20 16.93
N GLU A 30 10.79 8.18 17.14
CA GLU A 30 9.91 8.15 18.30
C GLU A 30 8.92 6.99 18.21
N SER A 31 8.64 6.36 19.36
CA SER A 31 7.74 5.21 19.46
C SER A 31 6.72 5.43 20.58
N ILE A 32 5.45 5.42 20.20
CA ILE A 32 4.30 5.52 21.12
C ILE A 32 3.73 4.11 21.32
N LYS A 33 3.73 3.65 22.55
CA LYS A 33 3.19 2.35 22.92
C LYS A 33 1.66 2.36 22.90
N ILE A 34 1.05 1.50 22.09
CA ILE A 34 -0.41 1.29 22.04
C ILE A 34 -0.79 0.01 22.81
N ILE A 35 -0.15 -1.12 22.48
CA ILE A 35 -0.31 -2.40 23.19
C ILE A 35 1.07 -2.90 23.60
N ASN A 36 1.26 -3.10 24.90
CA ASN A 36 2.56 -3.52 25.44
C ASN A 36 3.04 -4.83 24.80
N ASN A 37 4.32 -4.87 24.43
CA ASN A 37 4.99 -6.00 23.80
C ASN A 37 4.35 -6.51 22.49
N PHE A 38 3.42 -5.73 21.88
CA PHE A 38 2.75 -6.16 20.65
C PHE A 38 2.65 -5.07 19.60
N PHE A 39 2.10 -3.87 19.90
CA PHE A 39 1.83 -2.85 18.89
C PHE A 39 2.25 -1.45 19.36
N TYR A 40 3.01 -0.79 18.51
CA TYR A 40 3.48 0.57 18.69
C TYR A 40 3.25 1.38 17.42
N ILE A 41 3.12 2.70 17.55
CA ILE A 41 3.26 3.63 16.44
C ILE A 41 4.69 4.18 16.52
N THR A 42 5.51 3.90 15.50
CA THR A 42 6.92 4.30 15.49
C THR A 42 7.23 5.01 14.18
N TYR A 43 7.52 6.31 14.22
CA TYR A 43 7.82 7.07 13.00
C TYR A 43 9.19 6.72 12.43
N VAL A 44 9.20 6.14 11.23
CA VAL A 44 10.44 5.80 10.51
C VAL A 44 10.43 6.40 9.11
N LYS A 45 11.60 6.92 8.67
CA LYS A 45 11.84 7.35 7.28
C LYS A 45 12.42 6.18 6.49
N ASN A 46 11.59 5.51 5.69
CA ASN A 46 12.02 4.38 4.86
C ASN A 46 12.53 4.88 3.51
N THR A 47 13.84 4.79 3.30
CA THR A 47 14.49 5.16 2.03
C THR A 47 14.61 4.01 1.04
N GLY A 48 14.01 2.86 1.33
CA GLY A 48 14.01 1.67 0.47
C GLY A 48 12.62 1.24 0.03
N ALA A 49 12.52 -0.02 -0.35
CA ALA A 49 11.27 -0.78 -0.50
C ALA A 49 10.97 -1.53 0.81
N ALA A 50 10.17 -2.62 0.75
CA ALA A 50 9.94 -3.50 1.89
C ALA A 50 11.27 -3.96 2.49
N TRP A 51 11.35 -4.06 3.82
CA TRP A 51 12.59 -4.37 4.58
C TRP A 51 13.77 -3.43 4.26
N SER A 52 13.49 -2.18 3.85
CA SER A 52 14.53 -1.23 3.41
C SER A 52 15.43 -1.73 2.28
N ILE A 53 14.98 -2.73 1.50
CA ILE A 53 15.69 -3.20 0.30
C ILE A 53 15.80 -2.04 -0.68
N LEU A 54 16.95 -1.91 -1.38
CA LEU A 54 17.26 -0.80 -2.29
C LEU A 54 17.30 0.58 -1.59
N SER A 55 17.66 0.61 -0.29
CA SER A 55 17.83 1.87 0.43
C SER A 55 18.78 2.81 -0.32
N GLY A 56 18.41 4.10 -0.40
CA GLY A 56 19.15 5.11 -1.16
C GLY A 56 18.92 5.12 -2.68
N LYS A 57 18.20 4.15 -3.25
CA LYS A 57 17.88 4.08 -4.69
C LYS A 57 16.53 4.75 -5.02
N GLN A 58 16.28 5.94 -4.47
CA GLN A 58 14.98 6.63 -4.60
C GLN A 58 14.53 6.83 -6.04
N THR A 59 15.43 7.31 -6.92
CA THR A 59 15.11 7.53 -8.34
C THR A 59 14.62 6.26 -9.01
N PHE A 60 15.30 5.13 -8.75
CA PHE A 60 14.88 3.83 -9.26
C PHE A 60 13.50 3.43 -8.75
N LEU A 61 13.24 3.58 -7.43
CA LEU A 61 11.97 3.24 -6.82
C LEU A 61 10.82 4.11 -7.34
N ILE A 62 11.06 5.41 -7.58
CA ILE A 62 10.09 6.32 -8.18
C ILE A 62 9.75 5.88 -9.61
N ILE A 63 10.77 5.68 -10.45
CA ILE A 63 10.56 5.28 -11.86
C ILE A 63 9.82 3.94 -11.93
N PHE A 64 10.25 2.96 -11.13
CA PHE A 64 9.60 1.65 -11.06
C PHE A 64 8.13 1.77 -10.64
N SER A 65 7.83 2.56 -9.60
CA SER A 65 6.45 2.79 -9.14
C SER A 65 5.58 3.45 -10.22
N ILE A 66 6.13 4.45 -10.95
CA ILE A 66 5.41 5.10 -12.07
C ILE A 66 5.09 4.09 -13.16
N ILE A 67 6.05 3.24 -13.55
CA ILE A 67 5.84 2.22 -14.58
C ILE A 67 4.75 1.24 -14.15
N VAL A 68 4.81 0.72 -12.92
CA VAL A 68 3.82 -0.23 -12.39
C VAL A 68 2.43 0.40 -12.34
N ILE A 69 2.29 1.64 -11.87
CA ILE A 69 1.03 2.36 -11.82
C ILE A 69 0.49 2.60 -13.24
N ALA A 70 1.34 3.03 -14.18
CA ALA A 70 0.94 3.26 -15.56
C ALA A 70 0.43 1.99 -16.24
N LEU A 71 1.11 0.86 -16.06
CA LEU A 71 0.68 -0.45 -16.58
C LEU A 71 -0.64 -0.89 -15.96
N LEU A 72 -0.81 -0.69 -14.65
CA LEU A 72 -2.06 -1.01 -13.96
C LEU A 72 -3.22 -0.15 -14.47
N VAL A 73 -3.03 1.16 -14.60
CA VAL A 73 -4.05 2.08 -15.14
C VAL A 73 -4.38 1.73 -16.58
N PHE A 74 -3.38 1.44 -17.42
CA PHE A 74 -3.59 1.00 -18.80
C PHE A 74 -4.43 -0.27 -18.87
N TYR A 75 -4.12 -1.26 -18.05
CA TYR A 75 -4.93 -2.48 -17.93
C TYR A 75 -6.37 -2.17 -17.52
N LEU A 76 -6.56 -1.33 -16.50
CA LEU A 76 -7.89 -0.96 -16.02
C LEU A 76 -8.72 -0.22 -17.08
N VAL A 77 -8.12 0.66 -17.86
CA VAL A 77 -8.82 1.37 -18.95
C VAL A 77 -9.29 0.40 -20.06
N LYS A 78 -8.51 -0.63 -20.32
CA LYS A 78 -8.83 -1.65 -21.35
C LYS A 78 -9.89 -2.65 -20.87
N LYS A 79 -9.99 -2.90 -19.57
CA LYS A 79 -10.93 -3.89 -19.02
C LYS A 79 -12.36 -3.35 -19.05
N LYS A 80 -13.26 -4.09 -19.70
CA LYS A 80 -14.66 -3.66 -19.94
C LYS A 80 -15.58 -3.84 -18.73
N SER A 81 -15.31 -4.83 -17.88
CA SER A 81 -16.14 -5.13 -16.69
C SER A 81 -15.27 -5.57 -15.52
N TYR A 82 -15.79 -5.38 -14.31
CA TYR A 82 -15.11 -5.68 -13.05
C TYR A 82 -16.04 -6.43 -12.11
N LEU A 83 -15.53 -7.46 -11.46
CA LEU A 83 -16.19 -8.06 -10.31
C LEU A 83 -16.08 -7.14 -9.09
N ASN A 84 -16.99 -7.25 -8.14
CA ASN A 84 -16.97 -6.39 -6.94
C ASN A 84 -15.64 -6.49 -6.16
N LEU A 85 -15.10 -7.72 -6.02
CA LEU A 85 -13.80 -7.92 -5.37
C LEU A 85 -12.65 -7.26 -6.14
N GLU A 86 -12.70 -7.28 -7.48
CA GLU A 86 -11.70 -6.61 -8.30
C GLU A 86 -11.75 -5.09 -8.15
N VAL A 87 -12.96 -4.51 -8.06
CA VAL A 87 -13.11 -3.07 -7.82
C VAL A 87 -12.40 -2.67 -6.54
N ILE A 88 -12.61 -3.43 -5.45
CA ILE A 88 -11.97 -3.16 -4.17
C ILE A 88 -10.46 -3.42 -4.25
N GLY A 89 -10.05 -4.58 -4.80
CA GLY A 89 -8.65 -4.97 -4.91
C GLY A 89 -7.81 -3.97 -5.71
N TYR A 90 -8.29 -3.55 -6.89
CA TYR A 90 -7.59 -2.54 -7.70
C TYR A 90 -7.57 -1.16 -7.05
N SER A 91 -8.65 -0.78 -6.34
CA SER A 91 -8.68 0.49 -5.62
C SER A 91 -7.64 0.54 -4.50
N LEU A 92 -7.54 -0.53 -3.72
CA LEU A 92 -6.54 -0.68 -2.66
C LEU A 92 -5.11 -0.66 -3.23
N LEU A 93 -4.86 -1.45 -4.28
CA LEU A 93 -3.54 -1.53 -4.91
C LEU A 93 -3.09 -0.18 -5.46
N LEU A 94 -3.97 0.53 -6.17
CA LEU A 94 -3.68 1.86 -6.71
C LEU A 94 -3.46 2.90 -5.60
N SER A 95 -4.31 2.92 -4.57
CA SER A 95 -4.18 3.90 -3.48
C SER A 95 -2.85 3.73 -2.74
N GLY A 96 -2.48 2.50 -2.42
CA GLY A 96 -1.23 2.22 -1.73
C GLY A 96 0.00 2.54 -2.59
N ALA A 97 0.00 2.16 -3.88
CA ALA A 97 1.08 2.48 -4.79
C ALA A 97 1.25 4.00 -4.97
N LEU A 98 0.14 4.74 -5.12
CA LEU A 98 0.15 6.20 -5.23
C LEU A 98 0.61 6.87 -3.93
N GLY A 99 0.14 6.41 -2.76
CA GLY A 99 0.53 6.97 -1.47
C GLY A 99 2.03 6.89 -1.23
N ASN A 100 2.63 5.73 -1.47
CA ASN A 100 4.08 5.54 -1.33
C ASN A 100 4.89 6.24 -2.44
N LEU A 101 4.34 6.40 -3.63
CA LEU A 101 4.97 7.19 -4.69
C LEU A 101 5.00 8.68 -4.34
N ILE A 102 3.89 9.23 -3.84
CA ILE A 102 3.78 10.63 -3.41
C ILE A 102 4.83 10.94 -2.33
N ASP A 103 4.94 10.09 -1.32
CA ASP A 103 5.96 10.27 -0.27
C ASP A 103 7.37 10.33 -0.84
N ARG A 104 7.73 9.41 -1.75
CA ARG A 104 9.05 9.38 -2.38
C ARG A 104 9.35 10.63 -3.22
N ILE A 105 8.35 11.15 -3.94
CA ILE A 105 8.51 12.37 -4.74
C ILE A 105 8.67 13.59 -3.85
N LEU A 106 7.84 13.71 -2.79
CA LEU A 106 7.80 14.90 -1.96
C LEU A 106 8.94 14.94 -0.91
N TYR A 107 9.30 13.78 -0.36
CA TYR A 107 10.19 13.72 0.80
C TYR A 107 11.49 12.94 0.55
N GLY A 108 11.56 12.14 -0.51
CA GLY A 108 12.69 11.24 -0.76
C GLY A 108 12.70 9.97 0.12
N TYR A 109 11.63 9.71 0.85
CA TYR A 109 11.42 8.50 1.68
C TYR A 109 9.93 8.24 1.87
N VAL A 110 9.57 7.05 2.31
CA VAL A 110 8.20 6.70 2.72
C VAL A 110 8.07 6.86 4.24
N ILE A 111 6.92 7.36 4.69
CA ILE A 111 6.58 7.50 6.11
C ILE A 111 5.98 6.18 6.59
N ASP A 112 6.74 5.40 7.38
CA ASP A 112 6.30 4.16 7.98
C ASP A 112 6.05 4.36 9.48
N TYR A 113 5.02 3.65 10.03
CA TYR A 113 4.63 3.90 11.43
C TYR A 113 3.97 2.71 12.15
N PHE A 114 3.46 1.68 11.50
CA PHE A 114 2.94 0.49 12.15
C PHE A 114 4.08 -0.46 12.53
N SER A 115 4.33 -0.59 13.83
CA SER A 115 5.38 -1.42 14.41
C SER A 115 4.77 -2.54 15.24
N PHE A 116 4.95 -3.79 14.81
CA PHE A 116 4.43 -4.98 15.49
C PHE A 116 5.57 -5.86 16.01
N TYR A 117 5.38 -6.39 17.21
CA TYR A 117 6.23 -7.41 17.82
C TYR A 117 5.44 -8.69 17.98
N ILE A 118 5.91 -9.78 17.38
CA ILE A 118 5.26 -11.08 17.43
C ILE A 118 6.26 -12.10 18.01
N PHE A 119 5.99 -12.62 19.20
CA PHE A 119 6.90 -13.53 19.91
C PHE A 119 8.36 -13.03 19.95
N SER A 120 8.58 -11.78 20.34
CA SER A 120 9.90 -11.10 20.38
C SER A 120 10.52 -10.81 18.99
N TYR A 121 9.89 -11.20 17.89
CA TYR A 121 10.30 -10.81 16.55
C TYR A 121 9.73 -9.42 16.22
N SER A 122 10.62 -8.48 15.90
CA SER A 122 10.21 -7.16 15.40
C SER A 122 9.85 -7.28 13.91
N PHE A 123 8.56 -7.18 13.60
CA PHE A 123 8.12 -7.11 12.20
C PHE A 123 8.59 -5.79 11.59
N PRO A 124 8.99 -5.77 10.31
CA PRO A 124 9.33 -4.53 9.62
C PRO A 124 8.23 -3.49 9.75
N ILE A 125 8.61 -2.25 10.06
CA ILE A 125 7.65 -1.15 10.20
C ILE A 125 7.07 -0.84 8.82
N PHE A 126 5.77 -0.66 8.74
CA PHE A 126 5.02 -0.40 7.51
C PHE A 126 3.93 0.65 7.74
N ASN A 127 3.17 0.98 6.70
CA ASN A 127 2.15 2.01 6.73
C ASN A 127 0.79 1.53 6.18
N PHE A 128 -0.20 2.42 6.14
CA PHE A 128 -1.52 2.12 5.61
C PHE A 128 -1.49 1.81 4.10
N ALA A 129 -0.66 2.52 3.32
CA ALA A 129 -0.51 2.26 1.89
C ALA A 129 0.03 0.84 1.62
N ASP A 130 1.00 0.36 2.41
CA ASP A 130 1.52 -1.01 2.31
C ASP A 130 0.43 -2.04 2.62
N SER A 131 -0.37 -1.80 3.66
CA SER A 131 -1.54 -2.62 3.99
C SER A 131 -2.53 -2.68 2.83
N CYS A 132 -2.81 -1.55 2.19
CA CYS A 132 -3.67 -1.48 1.01
C CYS A 132 -3.10 -2.31 -0.15
N ILE A 133 -1.78 -2.22 -0.43
CA ILE A 133 -1.14 -3.02 -1.48
C ILE A 133 -1.31 -4.51 -1.22
N VAL A 134 -0.97 -4.97 -0.01
CA VAL A 134 -1.03 -6.39 0.35
C VAL A 134 -2.47 -6.92 0.27
N ILE A 135 -3.42 -6.23 0.91
CA ILE A 135 -4.84 -6.63 0.90
C ILE A 135 -5.38 -6.59 -0.53
N GLY A 136 -5.04 -5.56 -1.32
CA GLY A 136 -5.43 -5.45 -2.71
C GLY A 136 -4.99 -6.64 -3.55
N ILE A 137 -3.72 -7.05 -3.43
CA ILE A 137 -3.18 -8.22 -4.13
C ILE A 137 -3.92 -9.50 -3.71
N VAL A 138 -4.15 -9.72 -2.42
CA VAL A 138 -4.87 -10.89 -1.90
C VAL A 138 -6.29 -10.95 -2.46
N LEU A 139 -7.02 -9.83 -2.50
CA LEU A 139 -8.38 -9.79 -3.04
C LEU A 139 -8.42 -10.07 -4.54
N LEU A 140 -7.45 -9.55 -5.31
CA LEU A 140 -7.33 -9.84 -6.74
C LEU A 140 -7.02 -11.31 -7.00
N PHE A 141 -6.15 -11.91 -6.20
CA PHE A 141 -5.85 -13.35 -6.27
C PHE A 141 -7.09 -14.20 -5.98
N ILE A 142 -7.84 -13.90 -4.92
CA ILE A 142 -9.10 -14.58 -4.56
C ILE A 142 -10.12 -14.43 -5.70
N SER A 143 -10.26 -13.23 -6.27
CA SER A 143 -11.18 -12.98 -7.38
C SER A 143 -10.83 -13.83 -8.60
N SER A 144 -9.56 -13.87 -8.99
CA SER A 144 -9.07 -14.65 -10.12
C SER A 144 -9.27 -16.16 -9.93
N TRP A 145 -8.98 -16.66 -8.71
CA TRP A 145 -9.17 -18.07 -8.38
C TRP A 145 -10.64 -18.49 -8.44
N ARG A 146 -11.56 -17.67 -7.94
CA ARG A 146 -13.00 -17.94 -8.02
C ARG A 146 -13.51 -17.97 -9.45
N ASP A 147 -13.06 -17.03 -10.29
CA ASP A 147 -13.45 -16.98 -11.70
C ASP A 147 -13.00 -18.24 -12.47
N SER A 148 -11.78 -18.70 -12.24
CA SER A 148 -11.23 -19.92 -12.86
C SER A 148 -12.01 -21.18 -12.48
N ASN A 149 -12.49 -21.28 -11.23
CA ASN A 149 -13.27 -22.41 -10.76
C ASN A 149 -14.70 -22.44 -11.34
N VAL A 150 -15.33 -21.26 -11.50
CA VAL A 150 -16.66 -21.15 -12.14
C VAL A 150 -16.60 -21.56 -13.61
N ILE A 151 -15.52 -21.21 -14.32
CA ILE A 151 -15.33 -21.61 -15.72
C ILE A 151 -15.09 -23.14 -15.85
N ARG A 152 -14.36 -23.73 -14.89
CA ARG A 152 -14.09 -25.18 -14.85
C ARG A 152 -15.34 -26.02 -14.56
N SER A 153 -16.24 -25.55 -13.71
CA SER A 153 -17.48 -26.26 -13.36
C SER A 153 -18.57 -26.21 -14.45
N ARG A 154 -18.39 -25.39 -15.50
CA ARG A 154 -19.32 -25.25 -16.63
C ARG A 154 -18.87 -26.02 -17.89
N LYS A 155 -17.72 -26.67 -17.83
CA LYS A 155 -17.22 -27.61 -18.86
C LYS A 155 -17.43 -29.04 -18.43
#